data_c35853078cb366d3151292fd9a33f3fe
#
_entry.id   c35853078cb366d3151292fd9a33f3fe
#
_cell.length_a   1.000
_cell.length_b   1.000
_cell.length_c   1.000
_cell.angle_alpha   90.00
_cell.angle_beta   90.00
_cell.angle_gamma   90.00
#
_symmetry.space_group_name_H-M   'P 1'
#
loop_
_entity.id
_entity.type
_entity.pdbx_description
1 polymer ?
#
loop_
_entity_poly.entity_id
_entity_poly.type
_entity_poly.pdbx_seq_one_letter_code
_entity_poly.pdbx_strand_id
1 'polypeptide(L)'
;MDEQSPLERRAVHAELERVRTDFHRFLTEASAADLSRPTNDTRWTNQQLLFHMLFGYMLVRVLLPLLGVFARLPRTVGGTFARLLNAAARPFHVINYVSSVAGSLYFNHRRMGAQMDRTLAALHRRLDRESTASLSHGMHYPPRWDPYFQDWMTRADLYRYPTQHYDFHRAQLTLRPAND
;
A
#
# COMPACT_ATOMS: atom_id res chain seq x y z
N MET A 1 30.57 2.78 3.23
CA MET A 1 29.24 2.98 3.85
C MET A 1 28.11 2.93 2.79
N ASP A 2 28.35 2.27 1.64
CA ASP A 2 27.44 2.30 0.46
C ASP A 2 26.84 0.95 0.08
N GLU A 3 27.19 -0.12 0.77
CA GLU A 3 26.71 -1.49 0.41
C GLU A 3 25.31 -1.81 0.92
N GLN A 4 24.82 -1.15 1.96
CA GLN A 4 23.47 -1.35 2.51
C GLN A 4 22.37 -0.87 1.56
N SER A 5 22.54 0.24 0.87
CA SER A 5 21.54 0.82 -0.03
C SER A 5 21.17 -0.08 -1.23
N PRO A 6 22.12 -0.74 -1.92
CA PRO A 6 21.81 -1.69 -3.00
C PRO A 6 21.09 -2.94 -2.50
N LEU A 7 21.43 -3.45 -1.30
CA LEU A 7 20.79 -4.61 -0.69
C LEU A 7 19.35 -4.27 -0.30
N GLU A 8 19.12 -3.11 0.32
CA GLU A 8 17.77 -2.65 0.67
C GLU A 8 16.88 -2.46 -0.56
N ARG A 9 17.40 -1.90 -1.65
CA ARG A 9 16.67 -1.72 -2.90
C ARG A 9 16.28 -3.07 -3.52
N ARG A 10 17.20 -4.05 -3.55
CA ARG A 10 16.90 -5.41 -4.02
C ARG A 10 15.84 -6.08 -3.17
N ALA A 11 15.88 -5.90 -1.86
CA ALA A 11 14.86 -6.44 -0.95
C ALA A 11 13.47 -5.87 -1.27
N VAL A 12 13.35 -4.55 -1.48
CA VAL A 12 12.07 -3.93 -1.87
C VAL A 12 11.59 -4.47 -3.21
N HIS A 13 12.46 -4.60 -4.22
CA HIS A 13 12.08 -5.19 -5.50
C HIS A 13 11.55 -6.63 -5.32
N ALA A 14 12.23 -7.45 -4.53
CA ALA A 14 11.80 -8.82 -4.25
C ALA A 14 10.46 -8.87 -3.51
N GLU A 15 10.23 -7.99 -2.54
CA GLU A 15 8.96 -7.85 -1.84
C GLU A 15 7.81 -7.50 -2.80
N LEU A 16 8.01 -6.53 -3.70
CA LEU A 16 7.02 -6.13 -4.69
C LEU A 16 6.66 -7.28 -5.64
N GLU A 17 7.65 -8.06 -6.11
CA GLU A 17 7.40 -9.22 -6.99
C GLU A 17 6.72 -10.38 -6.24
N ARG A 18 7.09 -10.62 -4.97
CA ARG A 18 6.38 -11.58 -4.12
C ARG A 18 4.89 -11.23 -4.01
N VAL A 19 4.60 -9.97 -3.69
CA VAL A 19 3.22 -9.50 -3.58
C VAL A 19 2.48 -9.62 -4.91
N ARG A 20 3.12 -9.27 -6.03
CA ARG A 20 2.54 -9.41 -7.36
C ARG A 20 2.09 -10.86 -7.61
N THR A 21 3.00 -11.82 -7.37
CA THR A 21 2.74 -13.24 -7.57
C THR A 21 1.60 -13.73 -6.66
N ASP A 22 1.64 -13.37 -5.38
CA ASP A 22 0.66 -13.75 -4.39
C ASP A 22 -0.74 -13.16 -4.69
N PHE A 23 -0.79 -11.90 -5.10
CA PHE A 23 -2.04 -11.22 -5.48
C PHE A 23 -2.70 -11.86 -6.71
N HIS A 24 -1.91 -12.16 -7.75
CA HIS A 24 -2.42 -12.85 -8.93
C HIS A 24 -2.91 -14.26 -8.60
N ARG A 25 -2.23 -14.97 -7.71
CA ARG A 25 -2.67 -16.28 -7.23
C ARG A 25 -4.05 -16.17 -6.58
N PHE A 26 -4.27 -15.23 -5.65
CA PHE A 26 -5.59 -15.01 -5.05
C PHE A 26 -6.69 -14.73 -6.08
N LEU A 27 -6.40 -13.91 -7.08
CA LEU A 27 -7.38 -13.58 -8.12
C LEU A 27 -7.69 -14.77 -9.05
N THR A 28 -6.74 -15.68 -9.24
CA THR A 28 -6.90 -16.84 -10.13
C THR A 28 -7.60 -18.01 -9.44
N GLU A 29 -7.28 -18.23 -8.16
CA GLU A 29 -7.79 -19.38 -7.39
C GLU A 29 -9.17 -19.10 -6.77
N ALA A 30 -9.49 -17.83 -6.48
CA ALA A 30 -10.75 -17.47 -5.83
C ALA A 30 -11.96 -17.64 -6.74
N SER A 31 -12.93 -18.42 -6.32
CA SER A 31 -14.27 -18.49 -6.94
C SER A 31 -15.07 -17.21 -6.64
N ALA A 32 -16.15 -16.98 -7.40
CA ALA A 32 -17.07 -15.87 -7.13
C ALA A 32 -17.68 -15.96 -5.71
N ALA A 33 -17.93 -17.16 -5.23
CA ALA A 33 -18.41 -17.41 -3.86
C ALA A 33 -17.35 -17.04 -2.83
N ASP A 34 -16.08 -17.37 -3.07
CA ASP A 34 -14.97 -17.00 -2.20
C ASP A 34 -14.78 -15.47 -2.11
N LEU A 35 -14.87 -14.79 -3.25
CA LEU A 35 -14.74 -13.32 -3.31
C LEU A 35 -15.87 -12.61 -2.55
N SER A 36 -17.05 -13.21 -2.48
CA SER A 36 -18.22 -12.64 -1.79
C SER A 36 -18.23 -12.92 -0.28
N ARG A 37 -17.40 -13.84 0.22
CA ARG A 37 -17.35 -14.16 1.66
C ARG A 37 -16.80 -13.00 2.48
N PRO A 38 -17.32 -12.80 3.73
CA PRO A 38 -16.74 -11.89 4.69
C PRO A 38 -15.29 -12.29 5.03
N THR A 39 -14.46 -11.30 5.29
CA THR A 39 -13.10 -11.48 5.82
C THR A 39 -13.10 -11.54 7.34
N ASN A 40 -11.99 -11.99 7.94
CA ASN A 40 -11.80 -11.97 9.38
C ASN A 40 -11.51 -10.54 9.85
N ASP A 41 -12.09 -10.15 10.98
CA ASP A 41 -11.79 -8.89 11.70
C ASP A 41 -11.97 -7.60 10.89
N THR A 42 -12.69 -7.65 9.77
CA THR A 42 -13.04 -6.46 9.00
C THR A 42 -14.54 -6.44 8.63
N ARG A 43 -14.99 -5.34 8.02
CA ARG A 43 -16.35 -5.19 7.48
C ARG A 43 -16.40 -5.50 5.99
N TRP A 44 -15.29 -5.91 5.38
CA TRP A 44 -15.19 -6.14 3.95
C TRP A 44 -15.42 -7.60 3.57
N THR A 45 -15.84 -7.82 2.32
CA THR A 45 -15.71 -9.11 1.66
C THR A 45 -14.28 -9.31 1.16
N ASN A 46 -13.91 -10.54 0.80
CA ASN A 46 -12.59 -10.82 0.21
C ASN A 46 -12.29 -9.93 -1.01
N GLN A 47 -13.28 -9.71 -1.89
CA GLN A 47 -13.11 -8.84 -3.07
C GLN A 47 -12.81 -7.40 -2.66
N GLN A 48 -13.51 -6.85 -1.67
CA GLN A 48 -13.31 -5.50 -1.17
C GLN A 48 -11.97 -5.36 -0.48
N LEU A 49 -11.55 -6.36 0.29
CA LEU A 49 -10.25 -6.36 0.95
C LEU A 49 -9.10 -6.50 -0.05
N LEU A 50 -9.21 -7.34 -1.08
CA LEU A 50 -8.25 -7.41 -2.17
C LEU A 50 -8.09 -6.06 -2.88
N PHE A 51 -9.20 -5.36 -3.15
CA PHE A 51 -9.12 -4.01 -3.69
C PHE A 51 -8.43 -3.04 -2.72
N HIS A 52 -8.75 -3.10 -1.43
CA HIS A 52 -8.12 -2.27 -0.41
C HIS A 52 -6.60 -2.50 -0.34
N MET A 53 -6.14 -3.74 -0.43
CA MET A 53 -4.72 -4.09 -0.50
C MET A 53 -4.04 -3.49 -1.73
N LEU A 54 -4.67 -3.56 -2.92
CA LEU A 54 -4.23 -2.86 -4.13
C LEU A 54 -4.20 -1.33 -3.93
N PHE A 55 -5.22 -0.78 -3.28
CA PHE A 55 -5.34 0.65 -3.04
C PHE A 55 -4.17 1.19 -2.21
N GLY A 56 -3.64 0.44 -1.25
CA GLY A 56 -2.43 0.78 -0.50
C GLY A 56 -1.23 1.07 -1.41
N TYR A 57 -0.99 0.23 -2.42
CA TYR A 57 0.07 0.47 -3.42
C TYR A 57 -0.21 1.68 -4.32
N MET A 58 -1.47 1.88 -4.71
CA MET A 58 -1.87 3.06 -5.48
C MET A 58 -1.64 4.35 -4.68
N LEU A 59 -1.94 4.33 -3.39
CA LEU A 59 -1.73 5.46 -2.48
C LEU A 59 -0.23 5.82 -2.40
N VAL A 60 0.65 4.84 -2.26
CA VAL A 60 2.10 5.08 -2.21
C VAL A 60 2.61 5.75 -3.48
N ARG A 61 2.08 5.41 -4.67
CA ARG A 61 2.42 6.12 -5.91
C ARG A 61 2.15 7.62 -5.84
N VAL A 62 1.10 8.02 -5.13
CA VAL A 62 0.73 9.44 -4.94
C VAL A 62 1.56 10.07 -3.82
N LEU A 63 1.81 9.34 -2.74
CA LEU A 63 2.57 9.86 -1.59
C LEU A 63 4.05 10.09 -1.90
N LEU A 64 4.68 9.27 -2.74
CA LEU A 64 6.08 9.42 -3.11
C LEU A 64 6.43 10.79 -3.76
N PRO A 65 5.66 11.33 -4.73
CA PRO A 65 5.85 12.69 -5.21
C PRO A 65 5.62 13.74 -4.13
N LEU A 66 4.59 13.58 -3.32
CA LEU A 66 4.24 14.49 -2.22
C LEU A 66 5.38 14.61 -1.22
N LEU A 67 6.00 13.48 -0.84
CA LEU A 67 7.20 13.47 0.00
C LEU A 67 8.32 14.30 -0.62
N GLY A 68 8.51 14.24 -1.94
CA GLY A 68 9.51 15.05 -2.65
C GLY A 68 9.26 16.56 -2.53
N VAL A 69 8.01 17.00 -2.41
CA VAL A 69 7.64 18.40 -2.15
C VAL A 69 7.91 18.74 -0.69
N PHE A 70 7.42 17.95 0.26
CA PHE A 70 7.56 18.19 1.69
C PHE A 70 9.02 18.14 2.17
N ALA A 71 9.86 17.31 1.54
CA ALA A 71 11.30 17.26 1.84
C ALA A 71 12.04 18.58 1.59
N ARG A 72 11.44 19.50 0.78
CA ARG A 72 11.99 20.85 0.52
C ARG A 72 11.44 21.93 1.43
N LEU A 73 10.41 21.61 2.22
CA LEU A 73 9.74 22.54 3.13
C LEU A 73 10.31 22.40 4.56
N PRO A 74 10.19 23.46 5.40
CA PRO A 74 10.53 23.34 6.81
C PRO A 74 9.74 22.19 7.48
N ARG A 75 10.39 21.43 8.36
CA ARG A 75 9.77 20.29 9.06
C ARG A 75 8.47 20.66 9.79
N THR A 76 8.37 21.89 10.28
CA THR A 76 7.18 22.42 10.94
C THR A 76 5.94 22.40 10.05
N VAL A 77 6.11 22.64 8.74
CA VAL A 77 5.01 22.58 7.75
C VAL A 77 4.49 21.15 7.62
N GLY A 78 5.39 20.17 7.47
CA GLY A 78 5.02 18.75 7.41
C GLY A 78 4.35 18.27 8.70
N GLY A 79 4.87 18.66 9.87
CA GLY A 79 4.27 18.31 11.16
C GLY A 79 2.89 18.93 11.36
N THR A 80 2.67 20.17 10.93
CA THR A 80 1.34 20.80 10.99
C THR A 80 0.36 20.10 10.05
N PHE A 81 0.78 19.77 8.84
CA PHE A 81 -0.03 19.02 7.88
C PHE A 81 -0.42 17.65 8.42
N ALA A 82 0.52 16.88 8.96
CA ALA A 82 0.25 15.57 9.56
C ALA A 82 -0.72 15.66 10.76
N ARG A 83 -0.62 16.69 11.59
CA ARG A 83 -1.58 16.95 12.69
C ARG A 83 -3.00 17.22 12.18
N LEU A 84 -3.14 18.00 11.10
CA LEU A 84 -4.45 18.25 10.47
C LEU A 84 -5.04 16.95 9.92
N LEU A 85 -4.23 16.13 9.25
CA LEU A 85 -4.66 14.82 8.76
C LEU A 85 -5.06 13.88 9.92
N ASN A 86 -4.30 13.85 11.01
CA ASN A 86 -4.65 13.08 12.21
C ASN A 86 -5.97 13.54 12.85
N ALA A 87 -6.27 14.83 12.84
CA ALA A 87 -7.57 15.36 13.30
C ALA A 87 -8.71 14.87 12.40
N ALA A 88 -8.46 14.67 11.12
CA ALA A 88 -9.40 14.15 10.13
C ALA A 88 -9.43 12.60 10.04
N ALA A 89 -8.92 11.86 11.03
CA ALA A 89 -8.84 10.40 10.98
C ALA A 89 -10.23 9.74 10.84
N ARG A 90 -11.25 10.22 11.54
CA ARG A 90 -12.63 9.67 11.45
C ARG A 90 -13.19 9.75 10.02
N PRO A 91 -13.28 10.93 9.37
CA PRO A 91 -13.74 11.01 7.99
C PRO A 91 -12.83 10.20 7.04
N PHE A 92 -11.51 10.14 7.29
CA PHE A 92 -10.62 9.30 6.50
C PHE A 92 -11.03 7.81 6.54
N HIS A 93 -11.31 7.25 7.71
CA HIS A 93 -11.74 5.85 7.82
C HIS A 93 -13.05 5.57 7.07
N VAL A 94 -14.00 6.52 7.08
CA VAL A 94 -15.23 6.40 6.28
C VAL A 94 -14.92 6.42 4.79
N ILE A 95 -14.11 7.37 4.34
CA ILE A 95 -13.69 7.48 2.92
C ILE A 95 -12.95 6.22 2.51
N ASN A 96 -12.02 5.72 3.31
CA ASN A 96 -11.26 4.51 3.04
C ASN A 96 -12.17 3.29 2.88
N TYR A 97 -13.16 3.14 3.78
CA TYR A 97 -14.15 2.07 3.68
C TYR A 97 -14.98 2.18 2.41
N VAL A 98 -15.59 3.33 2.15
CA VAL A 98 -16.46 3.57 0.99
C VAL A 98 -15.68 3.44 -0.31
N SER A 99 -14.45 3.95 -0.37
CA SER A 99 -13.59 3.83 -1.55
C SER A 99 -13.24 2.38 -1.87
N SER A 100 -13.01 1.56 -0.84
CA SER A 100 -12.74 0.12 -1.02
C SER A 100 -13.96 -0.63 -1.55
N VAL A 101 -15.15 -0.31 -1.03
CA VAL A 101 -16.41 -0.87 -1.54
C VAL A 101 -16.66 -0.43 -2.99
N ALA A 102 -16.65 0.86 -3.27
CA ALA A 102 -16.92 1.40 -4.61
C ALA A 102 -15.85 0.95 -5.63
N GLY A 103 -14.58 0.95 -5.22
CA GLY A 103 -13.48 0.51 -6.07
C GLY A 103 -13.60 -0.97 -6.45
N SER A 104 -14.01 -1.83 -5.51
CA SER A 104 -14.21 -3.25 -5.78
C SER A 104 -15.35 -3.53 -6.77
N LEU A 105 -16.34 -2.63 -6.87
CA LEU A 105 -17.41 -2.74 -7.88
C LEU A 105 -16.90 -2.38 -9.29
N TYR A 106 -16.00 -1.39 -9.39
CA TYR A 106 -15.41 -0.99 -10.68
C TYR A 106 -14.29 -1.94 -11.13
N PHE A 107 -13.44 -2.36 -10.19
CA PHE A 107 -12.32 -3.25 -10.45
C PHE A 107 -12.73 -4.70 -10.18
N ASN A 108 -13.17 -5.42 -11.22
CA ASN A 108 -13.29 -6.86 -11.16
C ASN A 108 -11.88 -7.52 -11.05
N HIS A 109 -11.82 -8.83 -10.81
CA HIS A 109 -10.57 -9.57 -10.63
C HIS A 109 -9.53 -9.34 -11.74
N ARG A 110 -9.94 -9.29 -13.02
CA ARG A 110 -9.02 -9.02 -14.15
C ARG A 110 -8.45 -7.60 -14.11
N ARG A 111 -9.31 -6.61 -13.82
CA ARG A 111 -8.89 -5.20 -13.72
C ARG A 111 -8.02 -4.95 -12.51
N MET A 112 -8.29 -5.63 -11.38
CA MET A 112 -7.43 -5.54 -10.19
C MET A 112 -6.02 -6.05 -10.48
N GLY A 113 -5.86 -7.23 -11.11
CA GLY A 113 -4.56 -7.77 -11.48
C GLY A 113 -3.78 -6.83 -12.41
N ALA A 114 -4.40 -6.39 -13.50
CA ALA A 114 -3.77 -5.45 -14.43
C ALA A 114 -3.43 -4.09 -13.77
N GLN A 115 -4.21 -3.63 -12.80
CA GLN A 115 -3.91 -2.40 -12.06
C GLN A 115 -2.77 -2.61 -11.08
N MET A 116 -2.69 -3.76 -10.40
CA MET A 116 -1.56 -4.14 -9.55
C MET A 116 -0.27 -4.13 -10.37
N ASP A 117 -0.24 -4.81 -11.52
CA ASP A 117 0.93 -4.85 -12.41
C ASP A 117 1.40 -3.45 -12.82
N ARG A 118 0.48 -2.60 -13.26
CA ARG A 118 0.81 -1.21 -13.64
C ARG A 118 1.36 -0.40 -12.47
N THR A 119 0.80 -0.62 -11.27
CA THR A 119 1.19 0.10 -10.07
C THR A 119 2.59 -0.33 -9.62
N LEU A 120 2.84 -1.64 -9.53
CA LEU A 120 4.14 -2.19 -9.13
C LEU A 120 5.22 -1.85 -10.16
N ALA A 121 4.94 -1.97 -11.47
CA ALA A 121 5.88 -1.57 -12.51
C ALA A 121 6.26 -0.08 -12.42
N ALA A 122 5.33 0.79 -12.02
CA ALA A 122 5.64 2.21 -11.79
C ALA A 122 6.49 2.42 -10.53
N LEU A 123 6.25 1.67 -9.46
CA LEU A 123 7.06 1.70 -8.23
C LEU A 123 8.47 1.19 -8.48
N HIS A 124 8.65 0.08 -9.20
CA HIS A 124 9.96 -0.43 -9.62
C HIS A 124 10.76 0.62 -10.37
N ARG A 125 10.19 1.16 -11.47
CA ARG A 125 10.87 2.20 -12.27
C ARG A 125 11.21 3.44 -11.47
N ARG A 126 10.40 3.81 -10.49
CA ARG A 126 10.69 4.94 -9.63
C ARG A 126 11.81 4.64 -8.66
N LEU A 127 11.77 3.46 -8.01
CA LEU A 127 12.79 3.01 -7.07
C LEU A 127 14.18 2.94 -7.74
N ASP A 128 14.25 2.47 -9.00
CA ASP A 128 15.49 2.42 -9.77
C ASP A 128 16.14 3.79 -9.96
N ARG A 129 15.34 4.87 -10.00
CA ARG A 129 15.79 6.26 -10.17
C ARG A 129 16.13 6.97 -8.87
N GLU A 130 15.78 6.39 -7.71
CA GLU A 130 16.06 7.02 -6.41
C GLU A 130 17.57 6.91 -6.09
N SER A 131 18.17 8.02 -5.67
CA SER A 131 19.51 7.99 -5.06
C SER A 131 19.43 7.58 -3.59
N THR A 132 20.55 7.14 -3.01
CA THR A 132 20.65 6.85 -1.57
C THR A 132 20.23 8.07 -0.73
N ALA A 133 20.69 9.26 -1.09
CA ALA A 133 20.29 10.50 -0.43
C ALA A 133 18.78 10.76 -0.56
N SER A 134 18.17 10.43 -1.71
CA SER A 134 16.73 10.56 -1.91
C SER A 134 15.94 9.60 -1.02
N LEU A 135 16.40 8.36 -0.85
CA LEU A 135 15.74 7.36 -0.02
C LEU A 135 15.72 7.73 1.47
N SER A 136 16.70 8.49 1.95
CA SER A 136 16.77 8.96 3.34
C SER A 136 15.89 10.19 3.63
N HIS A 137 15.36 10.86 2.59
CA HIS A 137 14.44 11.97 2.80
C HIS A 137 13.13 11.49 3.41
N GLY A 138 12.65 12.19 4.44
CA GLY A 138 11.42 11.85 5.14
C GLY A 138 10.50 13.04 5.36
N MET A 139 9.29 12.73 5.80
CA MET A 139 8.29 13.70 6.25
C MET A 139 7.43 13.12 7.38
N HIS A 140 6.65 13.98 8.03
CA HIS A 140 5.65 13.53 8.99
C HIS A 140 4.44 12.91 8.30
N TYR A 141 3.94 11.79 8.84
CA TYR A 141 2.75 11.08 8.41
C TYR A 141 1.71 11.05 9.53
N PRO A 142 0.42 10.83 9.23
CA PRO A 142 -0.63 10.73 10.23
C PRO A 142 -0.76 9.28 10.78
N PRO A 143 -0.19 8.94 11.96
CA PRO A 143 -0.23 7.56 12.48
C PRO A 143 -1.64 7.05 12.80
N ARG A 144 -2.63 7.95 12.89
CA ARG A 144 -4.03 7.57 13.12
C ARG A 144 -4.74 7.03 11.88
N TRP A 145 -4.14 7.15 10.70
CA TRP A 145 -4.74 6.71 9.45
C TRP A 145 -4.50 5.22 9.18
N ASP A 146 -3.34 4.72 9.60
CA ASP A 146 -2.92 3.35 9.37
C ASP A 146 -1.96 2.92 10.49
N PRO A 147 -2.06 1.69 11.04
CA PRO A 147 -1.19 1.22 12.11
C PRO A 147 0.29 1.11 11.73
N TYR A 148 0.59 1.06 10.43
CA TYR A 148 1.97 1.02 9.91
C TYR A 148 2.53 2.41 9.58
N PHE A 149 1.75 3.47 9.71
CA PHE A 149 2.27 4.84 9.62
C PHE A 149 2.95 5.22 10.93
N GLN A 150 4.19 5.68 10.81
CA GLN A 150 4.94 6.30 11.89
C GLN A 150 4.86 7.83 11.76
N ASP A 151 5.06 8.55 12.88
CA ASP A 151 5.06 10.02 12.83
C ASP A 151 6.09 10.58 11.83
N TRP A 152 7.22 9.92 11.69
CA TRP A 152 8.24 10.23 10.69
C TRP A 152 8.58 9.01 9.86
N MET A 153 8.44 9.10 8.55
CA MET A 153 8.84 8.03 7.62
C MET A 153 9.71 8.60 6.51
N THR A 154 10.76 7.87 6.18
CA THR A 154 11.61 8.12 5.03
C THR A 154 10.94 7.62 3.75
N ARG A 155 11.53 7.94 2.61
CA ARG A 155 11.10 7.39 1.33
C ARG A 155 11.34 5.87 1.26
N ALA A 156 12.41 5.38 1.87
CA ALA A 156 12.65 3.94 1.98
C ALA A 156 11.54 3.24 2.77
N ASP A 157 11.12 3.82 3.91
CA ASP A 157 10.00 3.30 4.70
C ASP A 157 8.70 3.30 3.90
N LEU A 158 8.46 4.34 3.09
CA LEU A 158 7.27 4.45 2.27
C LEU A 158 7.21 3.39 1.15
N TYR A 159 8.35 2.93 0.63
CA TYR A 159 8.38 1.80 -0.30
C TYR A 159 8.05 0.46 0.37
N ARG A 160 8.37 0.28 1.65
CA ARG A 160 8.09 -0.93 2.42
C ARG A 160 6.68 -0.96 3.02
N TYR A 161 6.15 0.20 3.35
CA TYR A 161 4.83 0.35 3.98
C TYR A 161 3.72 -0.46 3.30
N PRO A 162 3.52 -0.41 1.97
CA PRO A 162 2.39 -1.09 1.35
C PRO A 162 2.50 -2.61 1.44
N THR A 163 3.72 -3.16 1.55
CA THR A 163 3.93 -4.60 1.75
C THR A 163 3.56 -5.02 3.17
N GLN A 164 3.92 -4.23 4.18
CA GLN A 164 3.52 -4.47 5.58
C GLN A 164 2.00 -4.44 5.72
N HIS A 165 1.35 -3.42 5.14
CA HIS A 165 -0.10 -3.28 5.08
C HIS A 165 -0.76 -4.45 4.32
N TYR A 166 -0.18 -4.88 3.21
CA TYR A 166 -0.64 -6.04 2.43
C TYR A 166 -0.59 -7.32 3.27
N ASP A 167 0.54 -7.61 3.91
CA ASP A 167 0.73 -8.83 4.70
C ASP A 167 -0.23 -8.90 5.90
N PHE A 168 -0.51 -7.77 6.53
CA PHE A 168 -1.53 -7.68 7.58
C PHE A 168 -2.91 -8.08 7.05
N HIS A 169 -3.34 -7.50 5.94
CA HIS A 169 -4.65 -7.79 5.37
C HIS A 169 -4.73 -9.17 4.71
N ARG A 170 -3.61 -9.69 4.21
CA ARG A 170 -3.51 -11.06 3.71
C ARG A 170 -3.95 -12.09 4.75
N ALA A 171 -3.58 -11.91 6.01
CA ALA A 171 -3.96 -12.80 7.10
C ALA A 171 -5.48 -12.76 7.42
N GLN A 172 -6.19 -11.73 6.98
CA GLN A 172 -7.63 -11.56 7.20
C GLN A 172 -8.48 -12.16 6.07
N LEU A 173 -7.87 -12.53 4.94
CA LEU A 173 -8.59 -13.17 3.84
C LEU A 173 -9.11 -14.56 4.24
N THR A 174 -10.33 -14.87 3.84
CA THR A 174 -11.00 -16.17 4.06
C THR A 174 -11.11 -16.99 2.77
N LEU A 175 -10.18 -16.76 1.84
CA LEU A 175 -10.08 -17.52 0.59
C LEU A 175 -9.72 -18.97 0.92
N ARG A 176 -10.43 -19.92 0.34
CA ARG A 176 -10.07 -21.33 0.43
C ARG A 176 -8.86 -21.59 -0.47
N PRO A 177 -7.87 -22.39 -0.04
CA PRO A 177 -6.92 -22.91 -0.99
C PRO A 177 -7.67 -23.67 -2.07
N ALA A 178 -7.21 -23.59 -3.33
CA ALA A 178 -7.70 -24.48 -4.36
C ALA A 178 -7.54 -25.91 -3.83
N ASN A 179 -8.61 -26.69 -3.82
CA ASN A 179 -8.54 -28.08 -3.39
C ASN A 179 -7.50 -28.79 -4.26
N ASP A 180 -6.49 -29.36 -3.61
CA ASP A 180 -5.63 -30.38 -4.18
C ASP A 180 -6.48 -31.61 -4.55
#